data_89479276aa928908fa7690f609ab41e1
#
_entry.id   89479276aa928908fa7690f609ab41e1
#
_cell.length_a   1.000
_cell.length_b   1.000
_cell.length_c   1.000
_cell.angle_alpha   90.00
_cell.angle_beta   90.00
_cell.angle_gamma   90.00
#
_symmetry.space_group_name_H-M   'P 1'
#
loop_
_entity.id
_entity.type
_entity.pdbx_description
1 polymer ?
#
loop_
_entity_poly.entity_id
_entity_poly.type
_entity_poly.pdbx_seq_one_letter_code
_entity_poly.pdbx_strand_id
1 'polypeptide(L)'
;FDGLGGVLTGPFTAHPKIDPDTGDWHSFSTELKSGSVSYSVLSKGELTFYQEIDQAKPSSAFVHDGFLTDHCAVFPDLSLRFDAGQSFKEHASAFYYDSDYMMRFGVLHRQEGSDATVRWFDADMHGHIWHTVNGWEEVDADGATELVLVAPVFTSYPSNVPIHSPQEPHAHLYKFRFNLDSGALVDKRCLLQHFYERPSINTDWLGKQTRYAYLLDEEGSGGIMGSGVLKYDLLSEQAIASFDYGEYRGGEALFVPRDNAVEEDDGYLIELLTSDKDSALLVLDAKTMTEIARLTLPQRVPYGVHGCWLNSEQLQSLQA
;
A
#
# COMPACT_ATOMS: atom_id res chain seq x y z
N PHE A 1 -17.50 -7.32 18.36
CA PHE A 1 -17.04 -6.24 17.47
C PHE A 1 -18.27 -5.51 16.95
N ASP A 2 -18.48 -4.31 17.40
CA ASP A 2 -19.53 -3.45 16.89
C ASP A 2 -18.89 -2.55 15.81
N GLY A 3 -19.06 -2.94 14.55
CA GLY A 3 -18.49 -2.21 13.42
C GLY A 3 -19.07 -0.80 13.31
N LEU A 4 -18.53 0.16 14.08
CA LEU A 4 -18.96 1.56 14.10
C LEU A 4 -20.49 1.70 14.27
N GLY A 5 -21.05 1.08 15.32
CA GLY A 5 -22.50 1.11 15.57
C GLY A 5 -23.32 0.31 14.55
N GLY A 6 -22.72 -0.70 13.88
CA GLY A 6 -23.41 -1.52 12.87
C GLY A 6 -23.36 -0.94 11.45
N VAL A 7 -22.60 0.13 11.22
CA VAL A 7 -22.43 0.75 9.89
C VAL A 7 -21.65 -0.17 8.95
N LEU A 8 -20.64 -0.89 9.48
CA LEU A 8 -19.87 -1.85 8.70
C LEU A 8 -20.51 -3.24 8.77
N THR A 9 -21.13 -3.66 7.69
CA THR A 9 -21.81 -4.97 7.57
C THR A 9 -21.00 -6.00 6.76
N GLY A 10 -19.86 -5.60 6.19
CA GLY A 10 -18.99 -6.41 5.36
C GLY A 10 -17.53 -6.32 5.78
N PRO A 11 -16.61 -6.94 5.02
CA PRO A 11 -15.17 -6.84 5.25
C PRO A 11 -14.70 -5.39 5.09
N PHE A 12 -13.65 -5.05 5.85
CA PHE A 12 -12.97 -3.77 5.75
C PHE A 12 -11.49 -4.00 5.53
N THR A 13 -10.86 -3.18 4.69
CA THR A 13 -9.42 -3.31 4.38
C THR A 13 -8.54 -3.09 5.60
N ALA A 14 -7.38 -3.73 5.63
CA ALA A 14 -6.30 -3.40 6.57
C ALA A 14 -5.57 -2.09 6.19
N HIS A 15 -5.73 -1.63 4.94
CA HIS A 15 -5.05 -0.46 4.38
C HIS A 15 -6.05 0.62 3.91
N PRO A 16 -6.85 1.22 4.81
CA PRO A 16 -7.73 2.32 4.41
C PRO A 16 -6.88 3.52 3.97
N LYS A 17 -7.29 4.16 2.88
CA LYS A 17 -6.70 5.43 2.48
C LYS A 17 -7.49 6.56 3.12
N ILE A 18 -6.81 7.36 3.94
CA ILE A 18 -7.42 8.51 4.60
C ILE A 18 -7.11 9.73 3.76
N ASP A 19 -8.14 10.32 3.18
CA ASP A 19 -8.01 11.53 2.37
C ASP A 19 -7.48 12.68 3.26
N PRO A 20 -6.32 13.27 2.96
CA PRO A 20 -5.71 14.28 3.83
C PRO A 20 -6.51 15.60 3.89
N ASP A 21 -7.31 15.88 2.88
CA ASP A 21 -8.06 17.14 2.77
C ASP A 21 -9.44 17.04 3.46
N THR A 22 -10.07 15.86 3.45
CA THR A 22 -11.43 15.67 4.01
C THR A 22 -11.45 14.85 5.30
N GLY A 23 -10.43 14.01 5.53
CA GLY A 23 -10.39 13.04 6.62
C GLY A 23 -11.27 11.81 6.37
N ASP A 24 -11.83 11.65 5.19
CA ASP A 24 -12.65 10.51 4.83
C ASP A 24 -11.81 9.24 4.66
N TRP A 25 -12.37 8.12 5.09
CA TRP A 25 -11.73 6.82 5.02
C TRP A 25 -12.25 6.05 3.80
N HIS A 26 -11.35 5.71 2.90
CA HIS A 26 -11.62 4.96 1.68
C HIS A 26 -11.16 3.51 1.86
N SER A 27 -12.08 2.57 1.75
CA SER A 27 -11.84 1.15 1.94
C SER A 27 -12.02 0.38 0.63
N PHE A 28 -11.03 -0.45 0.32
CA PHE A 28 -11.02 -1.42 -0.78
C PHE A 28 -11.10 -2.81 -0.16
N SER A 29 -12.21 -3.50 -0.32
CA SER A 29 -12.46 -4.73 0.42
C SER A 29 -12.77 -5.90 -0.49
N THR A 30 -12.28 -7.08 -0.10
CA THR A 30 -12.64 -8.34 -0.77
C THR A 30 -13.40 -9.23 0.20
N GLU A 31 -14.59 -9.66 -0.19
CA GLU A 31 -15.30 -10.73 0.50
C GLU A 31 -14.70 -12.07 0.07
N LEU A 32 -13.89 -12.65 0.94
CA LEU A 32 -13.11 -13.86 0.62
C LEU A 32 -13.96 -15.08 0.26
N LYS A 33 -15.22 -15.10 0.70
CA LYS A 33 -16.13 -16.23 0.45
C LYS A 33 -16.76 -16.19 -0.93
N SER A 34 -17.13 -15.01 -1.40
CA SER A 34 -17.72 -14.78 -2.73
C SER A 34 -16.68 -14.35 -3.77
N GLY A 35 -15.55 -13.76 -3.33
CA GLY A 35 -14.56 -13.10 -4.18
C GLY A 35 -15.04 -11.74 -4.71
N SER A 36 -16.16 -11.22 -4.19
CA SER A 36 -16.62 -9.88 -4.59
C SER A 36 -15.75 -8.80 -3.98
N VAL A 37 -15.47 -7.77 -4.75
CA VAL A 37 -14.75 -6.57 -4.32
C VAL A 37 -15.73 -5.44 -4.13
N SER A 38 -15.53 -4.64 -3.08
CA SER A 38 -16.34 -3.47 -2.82
C SER A 38 -15.47 -2.26 -2.48
N TYR A 39 -16.01 -1.11 -2.75
CA TYR A 39 -15.46 0.17 -2.33
C TYR A 39 -16.45 0.88 -1.42
N SER A 40 -15.94 1.42 -0.31
CA SER A 40 -16.75 2.19 0.62
C SER A 40 -16.02 3.41 1.13
N VAL A 41 -16.78 4.46 1.45
CA VAL A 41 -16.29 5.68 2.07
C VAL A 41 -16.99 5.90 3.39
N LEU A 42 -16.19 6.09 4.44
CA LEU A 42 -16.68 6.50 5.75
C LEU A 42 -16.25 7.95 6.00
N SER A 43 -17.22 8.80 6.27
CA SER A 43 -17.01 10.19 6.67
C SER A 43 -17.55 10.38 8.08
N LYS A 44 -16.72 10.84 9.00
CA LYS A 44 -17.09 11.11 10.41
C LYS A 44 -17.80 9.95 11.10
N GLY A 45 -17.39 8.71 10.77
CA GLY A 45 -17.96 7.49 11.33
C GLY A 45 -19.24 7.01 10.66
N GLU A 46 -19.70 7.66 9.62
CA GLU A 46 -20.89 7.26 8.84
C GLU A 46 -20.47 6.70 7.46
N LEU A 47 -21.17 5.67 7.00
CA LEU A 47 -20.99 5.14 5.65
C LEU A 47 -21.69 6.07 4.65
N THR A 48 -20.92 6.83 3.89
CA THR A 48 -21.45 7.80 2.92
C THR A 48 -21.51 7.27 1.50
N PHE A 49 -20.71 6.24 1.19
CA PHE A 49 -20.69 5.60 -0.11
C PHE A 49 -20.40 4.11 0.02
N TYR A 50 -21.07 3.28 -0.79
CA TYR A 50 -20.79 1.85 -0.94
C TYR A 50 -21.12 1.41 -2.36
N GLN A 51 -20.20 0.66 -2.97
CA GLN A 51 -20.41 0.07 -4.29
C GLN A 51 -19.68 -1.27 -4.41
N GLU A 52 -20.39 -2.28 -4.94
CA GLU A 52 -19.74 -3.49 -5.43
C GLU A 52 -19.06 -3.21 -6.78
N ILE A 53 -17.85 -3.73 -6.94
CA ILE A 53 -17.04 -3.54 -8.13
C ILE A 53 -17.21 -4.75 -9.03
N ASP A 54 -17.78 -4.53 -10.22
CA ASP A 54 -17.92 -5.58 -11.23
C ASP A 54 -16.55 -5.93 -11.82
N GLN A 55 -16.20 -7.20 -11.80
CA GLN A 55 -14.92 -7.74 -12.27
C GLN A 55 -15.15 -8.84 -13.29
N ALA A 56 -14.19 -8.98 -14.23
CA ALA A 56 -14.26 -10.04 -15.25
C ALA A 56 -14.19 -11.47 -14.68
N LYS A 57 -13.49 -11.64 -13.54
CA LYS A 57 -13.37 -12.92 -12.80
C LYS A 57 -13.65 -12.68 -11.31
N PRO A 58 -14.90 -12.48 -10.88
CA PRO A 58 -15.24 -12.08 -9.53
C PRO A 58 -14.85 -13.12 -8.47
N SER A 59 -14.94 -14.41 -8.79
CA SER A 59 -14.77 -15.49 -7.82
C SER A 59 -13.35 -15.73 -7.32
N SER A 60 -12.36 -14.97 -7.76
CA SER A 60 -10.96 -15.21 -7.40
C SER A 60 -10.14 -13.93 -7.23
N ALA A 61 -10.76 -12.77 -7.26
CA ALA A 61 -10.05 -11.52 -6.99
C ALA A 61 -9.63 -11.41 -5.53
N PHE A 62 -8.51 -10.75 -5.30
CA PHE A 62 -8.04 -10.37 -3.97
C PHE A 62 -7.40 -8.99 -4.03
N VAL A 63 -8.08 -8.01 -3.47
CA VAL A 63 -7.58 -6.63 -3.33
C VAL A 63 -7.11 -6.45 -1.90
N HIS A 64 -5.80 -6.39 -1.68
CA HIS A 64 -5.20 -6.18 -0.37
C HIS A 64 -5.11 -4.69 -0.02
N ASP A 65 -4.66 -3.90 -1.00
CA ASP A 65 -4.50 -2.45 -0.94
C ASP A 65 -4.97 -1.80 -2.25
N GLY A 66 -5.21 -0.50 -2.25
CA GLY A 66 -5.62 0.28 -3.41
C GLY A 66 -4.97 1.65 -3.45
N PHE A 67 -5.26 2.44 -4.48
CA PHE A 67 -4.77 3.81 -4.59
C PHE A 67 -5.92 4.80 -4.46
N LEU A 68 -5.61 5.95 -3.92
CA LEU A 68 -6.47 7.11 -3.90
C LEU A 68 -5.76 8.25 -4.61
N THR A 69 -6.50 9.00 -5.45
CA THR A 69 -6.04 10.25 -6.06
C THR A 69 -7.02 11.36 -5.72
N ASP A 70 -6.77 12.58 -6.14
CA ASP A 70 -7.68 13.69 -5.90
C ASP A 70 -9.10 13.40 -6.44
N HIS A 71 -9.21 12.70 -7.59
CA HIS A 71 -10.50 12.46 -8.23
C HIS A 71 -10.86 10.98 -8.39
N CYS A 72 -9.94 10.04 -8.15
CA CYS A 72 -10.15 8.63 -8.43
C CYS A 72 -9.84 7.74 -7.22
N ALA A 73 -10.60 6.64 -7.11
CA ALA A 73 -10.25 5.45 -6.36
C ALA A 73 -9.82 4.37 -7.35
N VAL A 74 -8.69 3.68 -7.09
CA VAL A 74 -8.10 2.73 -8.03
C VAL A 74 -7.92 1.37 -7.39
N PHE A 75 -8.43 0.33 -8.05
CA PHE A 75 -8.47 -1.06 -7.59
C PHE A 75 -7.49 -1.91 -8.39
N PRO A 76 -6.43 -2.46 -7.79
CA PRO A 76 -5.61 -3.46 -8.46
C PRO A 76 -6.39 -4.78 -8.64
N ASP A 77 -6.54 -5.24 -9.89
CA ASP A 77 -7.05 -6.57 -10.23
C ASP A 77 -5.88 -7.37 -10.81
N LEU A 78 -5.40 -8.34 -10.04
CA LEU A 78 -4.03 -8.85 -10.10
C LEU A 78 -3.99 -10.30 -10.58
N SER A 79 -2.80 -10.78 -10.98
CA SER A 79 -2.56 -12.19 -11.32
C SER A 79 -2.62 -13.11 -10.09
N LEU A 80 -2.40 -12.59 -8.88
CA LEU A 80 -2.59 -13.36 -7.65
C LEU A 80 -4.08 -13.44 -7.33
N ARG A 81 -4.57 -14.67 -7.20
CA ARG A 81 -5.96 -15.00 -6.95
C ARG A 81 -6.14 -15.74 -5.64
N PHE A 82 -7.34 -15.72 -5.08
CA PHE A 82 -7.70 -16.39 -3.85
C PHE A 82 -8.82 -17.41 -4.07
N ASP A 83 -8.58 -18.67 -3.68
CA ASP A 83 -9.59 -19.73 -3.67
C ASP A 83 -9.48 -20.54 -2.37
N ALA A 84 -10.37 -20.25 -1.41
CA ALA A 84 -10.43 -20.96 -0.14
C ALA A 84 -10.70 -22.46 -0.31
N GLY A 85 -11.42 -22.85 -1.37
CA GLY A 85 -11.75 -24.26 -1.65
C GLY A 85 -10.52 -25.10 -2.01
N GLN A 86 -9.52 -24.49 -2.63
CA GLN A 86 -8.26 -25.15 -3.00
C GLN A 86 -7.45 -25.54 -1.76
N SER A 87 -7.37 -24.69 -0.75
CA SER A 87 -6.66 -24.95 0.50
C SER A 87 -7.21 -26.17 1.24
N PHE A 88 -8.52 -26.38 1.20
CA PHE A 88 -9.15 -27.55 1.85
C PHE A 88 -8.98 -28.85 1.07
N LYS A 89 -8.87 -28.79 -0.24
CA LYS A 89 -8.78 -30.00 -1.10
C LYS A 89 -7.36 -30.57 -1.17
N GLU A 90 -6.35 -29.71 -1.20
CA GLU A 90 -4.98 -30.11 -1.58
C GLU A 90 -3.95 -29.80 -0.49
N HIS A 91 -4.34 -29.28 0.68
CA HIS A 91 -3.43 -28.76 1.70
C HIS A 91 -2.45 -27.70 1.15
N ALA A 92 -2.86 -27.02 0.07
CA ALA A 92 -2.12 -25.98 -0.62
C ALA A 92 -2.48 -24.59 -0.07
N SER A 93 -1.74 -23.58 -0.50
CA SER A 93 -2.12 -22.18 -0.24
C SER A 93 -3.48 -21.87 -0.86
N ALA A 94 -4.29 -21.05 -0.17
CA ALA A 94 -5.51 -20.49 -0.76
C ALA A 94 -5.21 -19.46 -1.86
N PHE A 95 -3.98 -18.94 -1.89
CA PHE A 95 -3.50 -18.07 -2.96
C PHE A 95 -2.87 -18.91 -4.07
N TYR A 96 -3.18 -18.54 -5.31
CA TYR A 96 -2.55 -19.09 -6.50
C TYR A 96 -2.28 -18.00 -7.52
N TYR A 97 -1.24 -18.19 -8.33
CA TYR A 97 -0.86 -17.26 -9.37
C TYR A 97 -1.44 -17.73 -10.72
N ASP A 98 -2.32 -16.93 -11.31
CA ASP A 98 -2.90 -17.16 -12.62
C ASP A 98 -1.99 -16.54 -13.69
N SER A 99 -1.12 -17.35 -14.30
CA SER A 99 -0.18 -16.91 -15.34
C SER A 99 -0.86 -16.49 -16.67
N ASP A 100 -2.13 -16.78 -16.83
CA ASP A 100 -2.90 -16.38 -17.99
C ASP A 100 -3.69 -15.07 -17.77
N TYR A 101 -3.64 -14.53 -16.54
CA TYR A 101 -4.35 -13.32 -16.17
C TYR A 101 -3.40 -12.15 -15.97
N MET A 102 -3.40 -11.22 -16.93
CA MET A 102 -2.64 -9.97 -16.80
C MET A 102 -3.30 -9.02 -15.82
N MET A 103 -2.47 -8.31 -15.06
CA MET A 103 -2.97 -7.33 -14.10
C MET A 103 -3.55 -6.10 -14.80
N ARG A 104 -4.54 -5.49 -14.19
CA ARG A 104 -5.18 -4.26 -14.61
C ARG A 104 -5.61 -3.43 -13.41
N PHE A 105 -5.94 -2.18 -13.66
CA PHE A 105 -6.41 -1.26 -12.65
C PHE A 105 -7.83 -0.80 -12.97
N GLY A 106 -8.76 -0.99 -12.02
CA GLY A 106 -10.10 -0.44 -12.10
C GLY A 106 -10.10 0.98 -11.55
N VAL A 107 -10.53 1.94 -12.35
CA VAL A 107 -10.56 3.36 -12.01
C VAL A 107 -11.99 3.83 -11.84
N LEU A 108 -12.31 4.34 -10.65
CA LEU A 108 -13.61 4.88 -10.30
C LEU A 108 -13.47 6.36 -9.92
N HIS A 109 -14.23 7.24 -10.57
CA HIS A 109 -14.29 8.66 -10.16
C HIS A 109 -15.04 8.83 -8.85
N ARG A 110 -14.46 9.61 -7.91
CA ARG A 110 -14.97 9.83 -6.54
C ARG A 110 -16.05 10.90 -6.43
N GLN A 111 -16.31 11.69 -7.49
CA GLN A 111 -17.22 12.83 -7.42
C GLN A 111 -18.68 12.41 -7.22
N GLU A 112 -19.41 13.14 -6.35
CA GLU A 112 -20.86 12.97 -6.19
C GLU A 112 -21.59 13.16 -7.52
N GLY A 113 -22.50 12.25 -7.85
CA GLY A 113 -23.28 12.28 -9.08
C GLY A 113 -22.54 11.84 -10.34
N SER A 114 -21.30 11.37 -10.23
CA SER A 114 -20.62 10.64 -11.31
C SER A 114 -21.34 9.32 -11.57
N ASP A 115 -21.41 8.90 -12.82
CA ASP A 115 -21.77 7.51 -13.16
C ASP A 115 -20.71 6.60 -12.54
N ALA A 116 -21.09 5.85 -11.52
CA ALA A 116 -20.19 5.04 -10.71
C ALA A 116 -19.65 3.80 -11.49
N THR A 117 -19.33 3.99 -12.77
CA THR A 117 -18.81 2.95 -13.66
C THR A 117 -17.31 2.85 -13.51
N VAL A 118 -16.83 1.66 -13.13
CA VAL A 118 -15.40 1.36 -13.09
C VAL A 118 -14.87 1.18 -14.51
N ARG A 119 -13.82 1.90 -14.85
CA ARG A 119 -13.07 1.75 -16.10
C ARG A 119 -11.83 0.92 -15.84
N TRP A 120 -11.55 -0.07 -16.70
CA TRP A 120 -10.43 -0.99 -16.53
C TRP A 120 -9.28 -0.62 -17.47
N PHE A 121 -8.09 -0.42 -16.88
CA PHE A 121 -6.84 -0.03 -17.54
C PHE A 121 -5.85 -1.18 -17.46
N ASP A 122 -5.48 -1.75 -18.62
CA ASP A 122 -4.58 -2.90 -18.68
C ASP A 122 -3.13 -2.48 -18.42
N ALA A 123 -2.44 -3.15 -17.50
CA ALA A 123 -1.06 -2.86 -17.13
C ALA A 123 -0.03 -3.52 -18.07
N ASP A 124 -0.47 -4.34 -19.02
CA ASP A 124 0.37 -5.08 -19.96
C ASP A 124 1.51 -5.86 -19.27
N MET A 125 1.21 -6.47 -18.12
CA MET A 125 2.10 -7.38 -17.40
C MET A 125 1.34 -8.29 -16.43
N HIS A 126 1.98 -9.40 -16.07
CA HIS A 126 1.55 -10.21 -14.94
C HIS A 126 2.17 -9.67 -13.65
N GLY A 127 1.43 -9.74 -12.55
CA GLY A 127 1.97 -9.31 -11.28
C GLY A 127 0.94 -9.30 -10.17
N HIS A 128 1.45 -9.08 -8.95
CA HIS A 128 0.60 -8.74 -7.83
C HIS A 128 1.26 -7.66 -6.96
N ILE A 129 0.42 -6.94 -6.24
CA ILE A 129 0.79 -5.84 -5.36
C ILE A 129 0.20 -6.16 -3.99
N TRP A 130 1.05 -6.18 -2.95
CA TRP A 130 0.60 -6.21 -1.57
C TRP A 130 0.32 -4.79 -1.09
N HIS A 131 1.28 -3.88 -1.24
CA HIS A 131 1.18 -2.51 -0.74
C HIS A 131 1.42 -1.51 -1.86
N THR A 132 0.78 -0.36 -1.77
CA THR A 132 0.91 0.74 -2.73
C THR A 132 1.76 1.86 -2.14
N VAL A 133 2.59 2.51 -2.96
CA VAL A 133 3.29 3.73 -2.55
C VAL A 133 2.33 4.90 -2.56
N ASN A 134 1.89 5.30 -3.75
CA ASN A 134 0.93 6.37 -3.95
C ASN A 134 0.40 6.35 -5.40
N GLY A 135 -0.72 7.05 -5.63
CA GLY A 135 -1.23 7.36 -6.95
C GLY A 135 -1.63 8.84 -7.02
N TRP A 136 -1.45 9.46 -8.18
CA TRP A 136 -1.86 10.86 -8.40
C TRP A 136 -2.21 11.11 -9.85
N GLU A 137 -2.75 12.28 -10.10
CA GLU A 137 -3.08 12.75 -11.44
C GLU A 137 -2.12 13.89 -11.83
N GLU A 138 -1.67 13.91 -13.07
CA GLU A 138 -0.85 14.99 -13.61
C GLU A 138 -1.25 15.31 -15.04
N VAL A 139 -0.97 16.53 -15.48
CA VAL A 139 -1.25 16.96 -16.85
C VAL A 139 0.05 16.87 -17.65
N ASP A 140 0.01 16.15 -18.76
CA ASP A 140 1.15 16.03 -19.67
C ASP A 140 1.39 17.30 -20.49
N ALA A 141 2.43 17.28 -21.32
CA ALA A 141 2.81 18.43 -22.17
C ALA A 141 1.75 18.77 -23.23
N ASP A 142 0.92 17.82 -23.62
CA ASP A 142 -0.14 17.98 -24.62
C ASP A 142 -1.50 18.38 -23.98
N GLY A 143 -1.56 18.48 -22.64
CA GLY A 143 -2.73 18.86 -21.87
C GLY A 143 -3.66 17.70 -21.53
N ALA A 144 -3.23 16.45 -21.75
CA ALA A 144 -3.98 15.27 -21.33
C ALA A 144 -3.73 14.95 -19.85
N THR A 145 -4.76 14.51 -19.13
CA THR A 145 -4.63 14.06 -17.76
C THR A 145 -4.13 12.61 -17.73
N GLU A 146 -3.05 12.39 -16.99
CA GLU A 146 -2.50 11.07 -16.77
C GLU A 146 -2.67 10.63 -15.31
N LEU A 147 -3.01 9.36 -15.13
CA LEU A 147 -3.02 8.67 -13.85
C LEU A 147 -1.65 8.03 -13.65
N VAL A 148 -0.97 8.40 -12.57
CA VAL A 148 0.32 7.82 -12.18
C VAL A 148 0.12 6.93 -10.97
N LEU A 149 0.61 5.69 -11.03
CA LEU A 149 0.53 4.72 -9.94
C LEU A 149 1.93 4.18 -9.64
N VAL A 150 2.31 4.13 -8.37
CA VAL A 150 3.62 3.60 -7.94
C VAL A 150 3.41 2.52 -6.88
N ALA A 151 3.99 1.34 -7.10
CA ALA A 151 3.91 0.23 -6.16
C ALA A 151 5.07 -0.77 -6.33
N PRO A 152 5.45 -1.49 -5.27
CA PRO A 152 6.18 -2.74 -5.38
C PRO A 152 5.32 -3.79 -6.10
N VAL A 153 5.85 -4.42 -7.14
CA VAL A 153 5.16 -5.43 -7.93
C VAL A 153 5.94 -6.74 -7.92
N PHE A 154 5.31 -7.80 -7.46
CA PHE A 154 5.80 -9.16 -7.58
C PHE A 154 5.41 -9.72 -8.95
N THR A 155 6.39 -10.10 -9.75
CA THR A 155 6.16 -10.60 -11.12
C THR A 155 5.88 -12.10 -11.19
N SER A 156 5.99 -12.79 -10.06
CA SER A 156 5.66 -14.21 -9.91
C SER A 156 5.26 -14.51 -8.47
N TYR A 157 4.56 -15.62 -8.25
CA TYR A 157 4.22 -16.11 -6.91
C TYR A 157 4.27 -17.63 -6.92
N PRO A 158 5.16 -18.26 -6.15
CA PRO A 158 5.25 -19.71 -6.12
C PRO A 158 4.09 -20.29 -5.29
N SER A 159 3.12 -20.88 -5.94
CA SER A 159 1.90 -21.42 -5.34
C SER A 159 2.14 -22.50 -4.26
N ASN A 160 3.33 -23.08 -4.21
CA ASN A 160 3.67 -24.22 -3.33
C ASN A 160 4.86 -23.96 -2.40
N VAL A 161 5.29 -22.72 -2.28
CA VAL A 161 6.41 -22.36 -1.42
C VAL A 161 5.84 -21.82 -0.10
N PRO A 162 6.33 -22.27 1.06
CA PRO A 162 5.96 -21.68 2.34
C PRO A 162 6.24 -20.19 2.33
N ILE A 163 5.33 -19.40 2.88
CA ILE A 163 5.57 -17.99 3.23
C ILE A 163 6.90 -17.94 3.98
N HIS A 164 7.85 -17.09 3.61
CA HIS A 164 9.23 -17.01 4.12
C HIS A 164 10.26 -17.94 3.49
N SER A 165 10.01 -18.47 2.31
CA SER A 165 11.05 -19.17 1.58
C SER A 165 12.06 -18.19 0.98
N PRO A 166 13.39 -18.48 1.03
CA PRO A 166 14.38 -17.69 0.29
C PRO A 166 14.19 -17.72 -1.23
N GLN A 167 13.23 -18.50 -1.72
CA GLN A 167 12.84 -18.60 -3.13
C GLN A 167 11.58 -17.80 -3.45
N GLU A 168 11.06 -16.99 -2.51
CA GLU A 168 9.96 -16.10 -2.80
C GLU A 168 10.33 -15.09 -3.88
N PRO A 169 9.40 -14.82 -4.81
CA PRO A 169 9.64 -13.78 -5.81
C PRO A 169 9.76 -12.42 -5.13
N HIS A 170 10.71 -11.66 -5.57
CA HIS A 170 10.99 -10.34 -5.05
C HIS A 170 10.07 -9.30 -5.70
N ALA A 171 9.63 -8.33 -4.92
CA ALA A 171 8.94 -7.17 -5.43
C ALA A 171 9.95 -6.16 -5.99
N HIS A 172 9.65 -5.65 -7.17
CA HIS A 172 10.39 -4.54 -7.76
C HIS A 172 9.50 -3.30 -7.79
N LEU A 173 10.08 -2.13 -7.56
CA LEU A 173 9.33 -0.88 -7.60
C LEU A 173 8.97 -0.52 -9.05
N TYR A 174 7.68 -0.43 -9.35
CA TYR A 174 7.17 -0.04 -10.66
C TYR A 174 6.42 1.29 -10.60
N LYS A 175 6.49 2.03 -11.71
CA LYS A 175 5.66 3.18 -12.01
C LYS A 175 4.87 2.92 -13.29
N PHE A 176 3.55 3.15 -13.22
CA PHE A 176 2.62 3.07 -14.33
C PHE A 176 2.07 4.44 -14.62
N ARG A 177 1.90 4.78 -15.90
CA ARG A 177 1.24 6.00 -16.36
C ARG A 177 0.18 5.62 -17.37
N PHE A 178 -1.03 6.07 -17.13
CA PHE A 178 -2.18 5.84 -18.01
C PHE A 178 -2.78 7.16 -18.42
N ASN A 179 -3.15 7.30 -19.68
CA ASN A 179 -4.00 8.39 -20.10
C ASN A 179 -5.39 8.18 -19.48
N LEU A 180 -5.83 9.11 -18.63
CA LEU A 180 -7.05 8.94 -17.84
C LEU A 180 -8.32 8.94 -18.71
N ASP A 181 -8.33 9.64 -19.85
CA ASP A 181 -9.49 9.68 -20.76
C ASP A 181 -9.65 8.40 -21.57
N SER A 182 -8.58 7.87 -22.13
CA SER A 182 -8.62 6.68 -22.99
C SER A 182 -8.45 5.35 -22.24
N GLY A 183 -7.80 5.37 -21.06
CA GLY A 183 -7.35 4.19 -20.32
C GLY A 183 -6.10 3.54 -20.92
N ALA A 184 -5.48 4.16 -21.92
CA ALA A 184 -4.29 3.61 -22.56
C ALA A 184 -3.06 3.70 -21.64
N LEU A 185 -2.29 2.62 -21.58
CA LEU A 185 -0.98 2.60 -20.92
C LEU A 185 -0.01 3.50 -21.71
N VAL A 186 0.46 4.57 -21.09
CA VAL A 186 1.41 5.54 -21.67
C VAL A 186 2.84 5.11 -21.39
N ASP A 187 3.11 4.69 -20.14
CA ASP A 187 4.43 4.27 -19.71
C ASP A 187 4.35 3.24 -18.59
N LYS A 188 5.30 2.30 -18.59
CA LYS A 188 5.48 1.31 -17.55
C LYS A 188 6.97 1.09 -17.32
N ARG A 189 7.46 1.43 -16.13
CA ARG A 189 8.88 1.34 -15.82
C ARG A 189 9.14 0.67 -14.49
N CYS A 190 10.13 -0.23 -14.47
CA CYS A 190 10.76 -0.69 -13.26
C CYS A 190 11.73 0.38 -12.78
N LEU A 191 11.45 1.02 -11.65
CA LEU A 191 12.27 2.08 -11.07
C LEU A 191 13.44 1.50 -10.26
N LEU A 192 13.22 0.33 -9.62
CA LEU A 192 14.21 -0.27 -8.73
C LEU A 192 14.05 -1.80 -8.74
N GLN A 193 15.16 -2.51 -9.03
CA GLN A 193 15.22 -3.99 -9.15
C GLN A 193 15.79 -4.65 -7.90
N HIS A 194 15.50 -4.15 -6.73
CA HIS A 194 15.90 -4.71 -5.46
C HIS A 194 14.64 -5.00 -4.65
N PHE A 195 14.67 -5.96 -3.73
CA PHE A 195 13.48 -6.35 -2.97
C PHE A 195 13.16 -5.33 -1.90
N TYR A 196 12.34 -4.37 -2.25
CA TYR A 196 11.74 -3.41 -1.35
C TYR A 196 10.24 -3.60 -1.29
N GLU A 197 9.69 -3.51 -0.09
CA GLU A 197 8.27 -3.67 0.17
C GLU A 197 7.82 -2.73 1.31
N ARG A 198 6.56 -2.82 1.72
CA ARG A 198 5.93 -1.99 2.77
C ARG A 198 6.35 -0.53 2.69
N PRO A 199 5.98 0.14 1.59
CA PRO A 199 6.30 1.53 1.40
C PRO A 199 5.53 2.41 2.37
N SER A 200 6.15 3.48 2.82
CA SER A 200 5.47 4.58 3.50
C SER A 200 5.79 5.92 2.85
N ILE A 201 4.90 6.87 3.02
CA ILE A 201 5.02 8.24 2.55
C ILE A 201 4.56 9.20 3.66
N ASN A 202 4.80 10.49 3.49
CA ASN A 202 4.06 11.50 4.22
C ASN A 202 2.59 11.47 3.77
N THR A 203 1.69 11.06 4.64
CA THR A 203 0.26 10.87 4.32
C THR A 203 -0.48 12.15 3.98
N ASP A 204 0.07 13.33 4.28
CA ASP A 204 -0.47 14.62 3.82
C ASP A 204 -0.35 14.79 2.29
N TRP A 205 0.47 13.92 1.65
CA TRP A 205 0.68 13.85 0.21
C TRP A 205 -0.02 12.65 -0.45
N LEU A 206 -0.85 11.94 0.30
CA LEU A 206 -1.64 10.86 -0.28
C LEU A 206 -2.57 11.42 -1.37
N GLY A 207 -2.57 10.77 -2.53
CA GLY A 207 -3.36 11.18 -3.70
C GLY A 207 -2.76 12.32 -4.52
N LYS A 208 -1.70 12.95 -4.03
CA LYS A 208 -0.99 14.08 -4.66
C LYS A 208 0.36 13.62 -5.21
N GLN A 209 0.93 14.39 -6.15
CA GLN A 209 2.28 14.10 -6.64
C GLN A 209 3.26 14.11 -5.47
N THR A 210 3.72 12.92 -5.08
CA THR A 210 4.66 12.74 -3.98
C THR A 210 6.07 12.58 -4.53
N ARG A 211 7.04 13.12 -3.82
CA ARG A 211 8.45 13.02 -4.18
C ARG A 211 9.16 11.90 -3.46
N TYR A 212 8.88 11.68 -2.18
CA TYR A 212 9.64 10.76 -1.36
C TYR A 212 8.83 9.55 -0.94
N ALA A 213 9.41 8.37 -1.17
CA ALA A 213 8.93 7.11 -0.61
C ALA A 213 10.00 6.51 0.28
N TYR A 214 9.56 5.88 1.38
CA TYR A 214 10.41 5.13 2.29
C TYR A 214 10.06 3.66 2.15
N LEU A 215 11.04 2.85 1.76
CA LEU A 215 10.84 1.46 1.36
C LEU A 215 11.60 0.54 2.31
N LEU A 216 10.94 -0.45 2.86
CA LEU A 216 11.58 -1.45 3.71
C LEU A 216 12.46 -2.36 2.86
N ASP A 217 13.74 -2.51 3.21
CA ASP A 217 14.67 -3.43 2.56
C ASP A 217 14.44 -4.85 3.07
N GLU A 218 13.84 -5.70 2.25
CA GLU A 218 13.56 -7.10 2.54
C GLU A 218 14.53 -8.07 1.89
N GLU A 219 15.52 -7.59 1.16
CA GLU A 219 16.51 -8.43 0.49
C GLU A 219 17.27 -9.31 1.49
N GLY A 220 17.30 -10.61 1.21
CA GLY A 220 17.98 -11.58 2.05
C GLY A 220 17.38 -11.81 3.45
N SER A 221 16.25 -11.18 3.77
CA SER A 221 15.61 -11.33 5.08
C SER A 221 14.70 -12.56 5.19
N GLY A 222 14.41 -13.21 4.07
CA GLY A 222 13.53 -14.39 4.03
C GLY A 222 12.04 -14.04 4.21
N GLY A 223 11.62 -12.83 3.87
CA GLY A 223 10.20 -12.43 3.86
C GLY A 223 9.90 -11.24 4.76
N ILE A 224 8.89 -11.23 5.56
CA ILE A 224 8.18 -10.14 6.24
C ILE A 224 9.06 -9.13 7.04
N MET A 225 10.36 -9.34 7.20
CA MET A 225 11.26 -8.59 8.07
C MET A 225 12.31 -7.82 7.27
N GLY A 226 12.31 -6.48 7.38
CA GLY A 226 13.33 -5.67 6.74
C GLY A 226 14.62 -5.56 7.53
N SER A 227 15.72 -5.41 6.82
CA SER A 227 17.07 -5.17 7.37
C SER A 227 17.43 -3.69 7.43
N GLY A 228 16.61 -2.83 6.82
CA GLY A 228 16.85 -1.40 6.72
C GLY A 228 15.70 -0.69 5.99
N VAL A 229 15.84 0.61 5.84
CA VAL A 229 14.89 1.46 5.12
C VAL A 229 15.64 2.32 4.08
N LEU A 230 15.08 2.38 2.88
CA LEU A 230 15.56 3.20 1.78
C LEU A 230 14.67 4.43 1.61
N LYS A 231 15.24 5.61 1.44
CA LYS A 231 14.58 6.80 0.94
C LYS A 231 14.76 6.90 -0.57
N TYR A 232 13.66 6.89 -1.31
CA TYR A 232 13.64 6.96 -2.76
C TYR A 232 13.00 8.27 -3.23
N ASP A 233 13.65 8.98 -4.16
CA ASP A 233 13.12 10.19 -4.80
C ASP A 233 12.43 9.79 -6.10
N LEU A 234 11.10 9.85 -6.12
CA LEU A 234 10.25 9.46 -7.25
C LEU A 234 10.33 10.46 -8.42
N LEU A 235 10.76 11.71 -8.19
CA LEU A 235 10.91 12.69 -9.26
C LEU A 235 12.23 12.51 -10.01
N SER A 236 13.33 12.32 -9.29
CA SER A 236 14.63 12.02 -9.91
C SER A 236 14.79 10.54 -10.25
N GLU A 237 13.89 9.67 -9.79
CA GLU A 237 13.91 8.22 -9.92
C GLU A 237 15.22 7.60 -9.39
N GLN A 238 15.63 8.02 -8.19
CA GLN A 238 16.88 7.58 -7.57
C GLN A 238 16.72 7.23 -6.09
N ALA A 239 17.45 6.20 -5.67
CA ALA A 239 17.72 5.96 -4.27
C ALA A 239 18.67 7.06 -3.75
N ILE A 240 18.26 7.79 -2.72
CA ILE A 240 19.03 8.97 -2.25
C ILE A 240 19.65 8.79 -0.88
N ALA A 241 19.12 7.93 -0.03
CA ALA A 241 19.68 7.61 1.27
C ALA A 241 19.11 6.28 1.79
N SER A 242 19.81 5.63 2.70
CA SER A 242 19.33 4.42 3.38
C SER A 242 19.85 4.37 4.81
N PHE A 243 19.15 3.60 5.65
CA PHE A 243 19.56 3.30 7.00
C PHE A 243 19.48 1.79 7.25
N ASP A 244 20.59 1.21 7.72
CA ASP A 244 20.71 -0.22 8.06
C ASP A 244 20.37 -0.43 9.54
N TYR A 245 19.52 -1.40 9.84
CA TYR A 245 19.10 -1.71 11.22
C TYR A 245 20.12 -2.55 12.00
N GLY A 246 21.18 -3.05 11.34
CA GLY A 246 22.22 -3.88 11.94
C GLY A 246 21.71 -5.28 12.33
N GLU A 247 21.85 -5.63 13.62
CA GLU A 247 21.36 -6.91 14.15
C GLU A 247 19.83 -6.98 14.22
N TYR A 248 19.16 -5.85 14.12
CA TYR A 248 17.70 -5.78 14.23
C TYR A 248 17.01 -6.06 12.90
N ARG A 249 15.73 -6.35 13.03
CA ARG A 249 14.79 -6.42 11.91
C ARG A 249 13.58 -5.55 12.23
N GLY A 250 13.05 -4.90 11.22
CA GLY A 250 11.91 -4.00 11.34
C GLY A 250 10.78 -4.34 10.39
N GLY A 251 9.65 -3.71 10.60
CA GLY A 251 8.48 -3.72 9.73
C GLY A 251 8.40 -2.48 8.86
N GLU A 252 7.22 -1.89 8.75
CA GLU A 252 7.00 -0.64 8.03
C GLU A 252 7.56 0.56 8.81
N ALA A 253 8.42 1.35 8.17
CA ALA A 253 8.93 2.60 8.75
C ALA A 253 7.88 3.70 8.60
N LEU A 254 7.20 4.04 9.69
CA LEU A 254 6.09 4.98 9.69
C LEU A 254 6.56 6.43 9.63
N PHE A 255 6.11 7.20 8.62
CA PHE A 255 6.40 8.63 8.55
C PHE A 255 5.50 9.43 9.51
N VAL A 256 6.12 10.33 10.26
CA VAL A 256 5.45 11.28 11.17
C VAL A 256 5.93 12.69 10.87
N PRO A 257 5.05 13.60 10.41
CA PRO A 257 5.45 14.97 10.10
C PRO A 257 5.89 15.73 11.36
N ARG A 258 6.84 16.64 11.22
CA ARG A 258 7.15 17.61 12.29
C ARG A 258 6.01 18.60 12.47
N ASP A 259 5.92 19.14 13.67
CA ASP A 259 5.03 20.27 13.89
C ASP A 259 5.38 21.44 12.96
N ASN A 260 4.38 21.92 12.21
CA ASN A 260 4.52 22.97 11.20
C ASN A 260 5.48 22.63 10.04
N ALA A 261 5.61 21.36 9.68
CA ALA A 261 6.38 20.92 8.51
C ALA A 261 5.93 21.66 7.25
N VAL A 262 6.90 22.05 6.40
CA VAL A 262 6.63 22.73 5.12
C VAL A 262 7.07 21.85 3.95
N GLU A 263 8.18 21.14 4.11
CA GLU A 263 8.70 20.22 3.09
C GLU A 263 8.13 18.82 3.30
N GLU A 264 7.94 18.10 2.22
CA GLU A 264 7.34 16.75 2.25
C GLU A 264 8.08 15.77 3.18
N ASP A 265 9.42 15.87 3.22
CA ASP A 265 10.28 15.01 4.03
C ASP A 265 10.67 15.60 5.39
N ASP A 266 10.06 16.71 5.79
CA ASP A 266 10.30 17.31 7.10
C ASP A 266 9.52 16.57 8.19
N GLY A 267 10.12 15.51 8.67
CA GLY A 267 9.48 14.61 9.62
C GLY A 267 10.43 13.59 10.22
N TYR A 268 9.83 12.56 10.77
CA TYR A 268 10.51 11.44 11.40
C TYR A 268 10.06 10.14 10.74
N LEU A 269 10.94 9.14 10.72
CA LEU A 269 10.54 7.74 10.54
C LEU A 269 10.58 7.07 11.91
N ILE A 270 9.49 6.43 12.28
CA ILE A 270 9.36 5.66 13.51
C ILE A 270 9.26 4.19 13.15
N GLU A 271 10.13 3.38 13.74
CA GLU A 271 10.23 1.95 13.44
C GLU A 271 10.36 1.13 14.71
N LEU A 272 9.60 0.03 14.79
CA LEU A 272 9.70 -0.94 15.86
C LEU A 272 10.65 -2.06 15.46
N LEU A 273 11.83 -2.05 16.03
CA LEU A 273 12.88 -3.02 15.76
C LEU A 273 12.85 -4.18 16.73
N THR A 274 13.14 -5.38 16.24
CA THR A 274 13.31 -6.57 17.08
C THR A 274 14.59 -7.33 16.71
N SER A 275 15.25 -7.90 17.72
CA SER A 275 16.38 -8.79 17.58
C SER A 275 16.12 -10.12 18.33
N ASP A 276 17.07 -11.03 18.32
CA ASP A 276 16.99 -12.25 19.12
C ASP A 276 16.99 -11.96 20.63
N LYS A 277 17.50 -10.82 21.05
CA LYS A 277 17.72 -10.46 22.46
C LYS A 277 16.68 -9.50 23.02
N ASP A 278 16.37 -8.45 22.25
CA ASP A 278 15.59 -7.30 22.72
C ASP A 278 14.80 -6.66 21.59
N SER A 279 14.09 -5.60 21.89
CA SER A 279 13.39 -4.74 20.93
C SER A 279 13.67 -3.27 21.24
N ALA A 280 13.61 -2.45 20.22
CA ALA A 280 13.84 -1.03 20.30
C ALA A 280 12.84 -0.24 19.47
N LEU A 281 12.52 0.96 19.89
CA LEU A 281 11.88 1.97 19.07
C LEU A 281 12.96 2.84 18.46
N LEU A 282 13.07 2.85 17.15
CA LEU A 282 13.97 3.69 16.36
C LEU A 282 13.24 4.95 15.91
N VAL A 283 13.91 6.09 15.99
CA VAL A 283 13.47 7.36 15.41
C VAL A 283 14.57 7.89 14.51
N LEU A 284 14.28 8.02 13.23
CA LEU A 284 15.16 8.63 12.23
C LEU A 284 14.65 10.03 11.87
N ASP A 285 15.55 10.91 11.49
CA ASP A 285 15.23 12.10 10.73
C ASP A 285 14.92 11.68 9.28
N ALA A 286 13.68 11.90 8.83
CA ALA A 286 13.23 11.43 7.52
C ALA A 286 13.90 12.18 6.35
N LYS A 287 14.41 13.39 6.58
CA LYS A 287 15.12 14.19 5.58
C LYS A 287 16.54 13.69 5.34
N THR A 288 17.28 13.43 6.42
CA THR A 288 18.70 13.05 6.36
C THR A 288 18.95 11.55 6.49
N MET A 289 17.93 10.78 6.87
CA MET A 289 18.04 9.35 7.17
C MET A 289 19.06 9.04 8.26
N THR A 290 19.19 9.92 9.28
CA THR A 290 20.09 9.75 10.40
C THR A 290 19.33 9.40 11.67
N GLU A 291 19.93 8.58 12.53
CA GLU A 291 19.33 8.20 13.81
C GLU A 291 19.28 9.41 14.76
N ILE A 292 18.06 9.72 15.21
CA ILE A 292 17.82 10.74 16.26
C ILE A 292 17.80 10.08 17.64
N ALA A 293 17.11 8.94 17.73
CA ALA A 293 16.98 8.22 18.99
C ALA A 293 16.75 6.72 18.75
N ARG A 294 17.23 5.92 19.71
CA ARG A 294 16.93 4.51 19.81
C ARG A 294 16.59 4.19 21.27
N LEU A 295 15.38 3.74 21.52
CA LEU A 295 14.86 3.46 22.84
C LEU A 295 14.72 1.96 23.02
N THR A 296 15.56 1.34 23.83
CA THR A 296 15.41 -0.08 24.19
C THR A 296 14.11 -0.27 24.96
N LEU A 297 13.28 -1.20 24.53
CA LEU A 297 12.02 -1.49 25.18
C LEU A 297 12.23 -2.34 26.45
N PRO A 298 11.37 -2.19 27.47
CA PRO A 298 11.53 -2.90 28.75
C PRO A 298 11.35 -4.41 28.64
N GLN A 299 10.78 -4.87 27.53
CA GLN A 299 10.62 -6.28 27.20
C GLN A 299 10.65 -6.46 25.69
N ARG A 300 11.03 -7.65 25.26
CA ARG A 300 10.97 -8.02 23.84
C ARG A 300 9.52 -8.00 23.37
N VAL A 301 9.26 -7.32 22.26
CA VAL A 301 7.95 -7.27 21.61
C VAL A 301 7.95 -8.20 20.40
N PRO A 302 6.79 -8.76 20.07
CA PRO A 302 6.61 -9.49 18.82
C PRO A 302 6.90 -8.58 17.63
N TYR A 303 7.19 -9.22 16.53
CA TYR A 303 7.40 -8.60 15.26
C TYR A 303 6.17 -7.83 14.78
N GLY A 304 6.35 -6.55 14.48
CA GLY A 304 5.31 -5.68 13.94
C GLY A 304 5.42 -5.59 12.43
N VAL A 305 4.28 -5.71 11.74
CA VAL A 305 4.22 -5.62 10.27
C VAL A 305 3.86 -4.21 9.84
N HIS A 306 2.82 -3.66 10.42
CA HIS A 306 2.29 -2.32 10.17
C HIS A 306 2.07 -1.55 11.46
N GLY A 307 2.08 -0.21 11.34
CA GLY A 307 1.76 0.70 12.41
C GLY A 307 0.87 1.85 11.92
N CYS A 308 0.33 2.60 12.86
CA CYS A 308 -0.32 3.87 12.57
C CYS A 308 0.08 4.92 13.60
N TRP A 309 0.13 6.16 13.16
CA TRP A 309 0.34 7.30 14.04
C TRP A 309 -0.97 8.03 14.27
N LEU A 310 -1.26 8.32 15.53
CA LEU A 310 -2.37 9.17 15.92
C LEU A 310 -1.82 10.43 16.55
N ASN A 311 -2.16 11.59 16.00
CA ASN A 311 -1.76 12.86 16.58
C ASN A 311 -2.58 13.18 17.85
N SER A 312 -2.23 14.25 18.55
CA SER A 312 -2.86 14.63 19.81
C SER A 312 -4.36 14.93 19.67
N GLU A 313 -4.79 15.49 18.55
CA GLU A 313 -6.21 15.80 18.29
C GLU A 313 -7.02 14.53 18.04
N GLN A 314 -6.45 13.60 17.25
CA GLN A 314 -7.06 12.29 17.02
C GLN A 314 -7.18 11.48 18.33
N LEU A 315 -6.12 11.49 19.17
CA LEU A 315 -6.16 10.82 20.47
C LEU A 315 -7.21 11.44 21.41
N GLN A 316 -7.38 12.76 21.39
CA GLN A 316 -8.42 13.43 22.20
C GLN A 316 -9.83 13.08 21.72
N SER A 317 -10.04 12.95 20.42
CA SER A 317 -11.35 12.57 19.87
C SER A 317 -11.78 11.15 20.22
N LEU A 318 -10.82 10.25 20.50
CA LEU A 318 -11.10 8.88 20.95
C LEU A 318 -11.50 8.79 22.42
N GLN A 319 -11.32 9.88 23.21
CA GLN A 319 -11.62 9.92 24.64
C GLN A 319 -12.93 10.66 24.93
N ALA A 320 -13.52 11.30 23.93
CA ALA A 320 -14.78 12.03 24.03
C ALA A 320 -16.00 11.19 23.66
#